data_12e622428dbec810399b6f0e4665ddf6
#
_entry.id   12e622428dbec810399b6f0e4665ddf6
#
_cell.length_a   1.000
_cell.length_b   1.000
_cell.length_c   1.000
_cell.angle_alpha   90.00
_cell.angle_beta   90.00
_cell.angle_gamma   90.00
#
_symmetry.space_group_name_H-M   'P 1'
#
loop_
_entity.id
_entity.type
_entity.pdbx_description
1 polymer ?
#
loop_
_entity_poly.entity_id
_entity_poly.type
_entity_poly.pdbx_seq_one_letter_code
_entity_poly.pdbx_strand_id
1 'polypeptide(L)'
;ITPGLIDCHAHCFVGQFGDRGNVMPSEMTARAGQHLEGMLQRGFTTVRDAGGADSGHRSAVEKGLFPGPRLFVSGKILSQTGGHGDHRAIADVCGCETVAGGMSVIADGVDAVRKAVRENVRQGVDQIKIMGGGGVASPGDKLIHPQYSLDEIEAIVDEATRCGRYVMAHI
;
A
#
# COMPACT_ATOMS: atom_id res chain seq x y z
N ILE A 1 -22.95 2.03 -25.06
CA ILE A 1 -22.72 1.26 -23.84
C ILE A 1 -21.28 0.77 -23.91
N THR A 2 -20.50 1.01 -22.86
CA THR A 2 -19.11 0.55 -22.73
C THR A 2 -18.98 -0.33 -21.49
N PRO A 3 -17.99 -1.23 -21.43
CA PRO A 3 -17.61 -1.87 -20.17
C PRO A 3 -17.22 -0.82 -19.12
N GLY A 4 -17.30 -1.16 -17.84
CA GLY A 4 -16.80 -0.31 -16.78
C GLY A 4 -15.29 -0.13 -16.87
N LEU A 5 -14.81 1.05 -16.43
CA LEU A 5 -13.38 1.36 -16.40
C LEU A 5 -12.67 0.55 -15.31
N ILE A 6 -11.40 0.24 -15.56
CA ILE A 6 -10.51 -0.45 -14.60
C ILE A 6 -9.33 0.46 -14.31
N ASP A 7 -9.09 0.75 -13.03
CA ASP A 7 -7.88 1.44 -12.58
C ASP A 7 -6.96 0.41 -11.91
N CYS A 8 -5.78 0.22 -12.47
CA CYS A 8 -4.80 -0.75 -11.97
C CYS A 8 -3.79 -0.16 -10.97
N HIS A 9 -3.85 1.15 -10.70
CA HIS A 9 -2.93 1.80 -9.75
C HIS A 9 -3.61 3.00 -9.08
N ALA A 10 -4.35 2.74 -8.04
CA ALA A 10 -4.95 3.77 -7.19
C ALA A 10 -4.46 3.64 -5.75
N HIS A 11 -4.70 4.67 -4.97
CA HIS A 11 -4.50 4.68 -3.51
C HIS A 11 -5.80 5.16 -2.87
N CYS A 12 -6.66 4.21 -2.50
CA CYS A 12 -7.99 4.52 -1.99
C CYS A 12 -8.01 4.91 -0.51
N PHE A 13 -6.99 4.46 0.23
CA PHE A 13 -6.80 4.73 1.65
C PHE A 13 -5.57 5.61 1.85
N VAL A 14 -5.63 6.83 1.36
CA VAL A 14 -4.55 7.82 1.49
C VAL A 14 -5.12 9.07 2.14
N GLY A 15 -4.39 9.61 3.13
CA GLY A 15 -4.64 10.95 3.62
C GLY A 15 -4.39 12.01 2.54
N GLN A 16 -4.89 13.22 2.73
CA GLN A 16 -4.55 14.32 1.85
C GLN A 16 -3.07 14.69 2.02
N PHE A 17 -2.47 15.28 0.98
CA PHE A 17 -1.13 15.85 1.08
C PHE A 17 -1.07 16.81 2.27
N GLY A 18 -0.25 16.48 3.29
CA GLY A 18 -0.15 17.24 4.53
C GLY A 18 -0.73 16.56 5.78
N ASP A 19 -1.57 15.55 5.64
CA ASP A 19 -2.17 14.83 6.79
C ASP A 19 -1.16 14.03 7.64
N ARG A 20 -0.04 13.67 7.07
CA ARG A 20 1.14 12.94 7.62
C ARG A 20 1.03 12.56 9.11
N GLY A 21 0.28 11.49 9.39
CA GLY A 21 0.16 10.96 10.75
C GLY A 21 -0.77 11.72 11.69
N ASN A 22 -1.41 12.79 11.23
CA ASN A 22 -2.32 13.60 12.04
C ASN A 22 -3.80 13.22 11.89
N VAL A 23 -4.10 12.19 11.09
CA VAL A 23 -5.47 11.73 10.85
C VAL A 23 -5.65 10.32 11.40
N MET A 24 -6.72 10.13 12.16
CA MET A 24 -7.04 8.82 12.75
C MET A 24 -7.42 7.81 11.65
N PRO A 25 -7.04 6.52 11.78
CA PRO A 25 -7.43 5.48 10.81
C PRO A 25 -8.94 5.38 10.55
N SER A 26 -9.77 5.66 11.55
CA SER A 26 -11.23 5.69 11.41
C SER A 26 -11.71 6.78 10.45
N GLU A 27 -11.10 7.98 10.52
CA GLU A 27 -11.40 9.06 9.58
C GLU A 27 -10.88 8.74 8.17
N MET A 28 -9.69 8.16 8.07
CA MET A 28 -9.14 7.72 6.78
C MET A 28 -10.05 6.67 6.11
N THR A 29 -10.61 5.74 6.90
CA THR A 29 -11.57 4.76 6.39
C THR A 29 -12.86 5.42 5.89
N ALA A 30 -13.39 6.41 6.59
CA ALA A 30 -14.56 7.15 6.15
C ALA A 30 -14.28 7.92 4.84
N ARG A 31 -13.13 8.57 4.72
CA ARG A 31 -12.69 9.24 3.48
C ARG A 31 -12.50 8.26 2.33
N ALA A 32 -11.94 7.07 2.61
CA ALA A 32 -11.79 6.01 1.60
C ALA A 32 -13.14 5.58 1.02
N GLY A 33 -14.19 5.47 1.85
CA GLY A 33 -15.54 5.20 1.38
C GLY A 33 -16.05 6.25 0.38
N GLN A 34 -15.84 7.53 0.67
CA GLN A 34 -16.20 8.62 -0.23
C GLN A 34 -15.41 8.57 -1.56
N HIS A 35 -14.11 8.27 -1.49
CA HIS A 35 -13.28 8.13 -2.69
C HIS A 35 -13.74 6.98 -3.58
N LEU A 36 -14.03 5.82 -2.98
CA LEU A 36 -14.51 4.62 -3.70
C LEU A 36 -15.87 4.86 -4.34
N GLU A 37 -16.82 5.49 -3.63
CA GLU A 37 -18.09 5.91 -4.21
C GLU A 37 -17.89 6.86 -5.39
N GLY A 38 -17.05 7.87 -5.23
CA GLY A 38 -16.72 8.82 -6.30
C GLY A 38 -16.04 8.16 -7.50
N MET A 39 -15.22 7.13 -7.32
CA MET A 39 -14.65 6.35 -8.42
C MET A 39 -15.74 5.59 -9.16
N LEU A 40 -16.65 4.93 -8.44
CA LEU A 40 -17.77 4.20 -9.04
C LEU A 40 -18.68 5.13 -9.85
N GLN A 41 -19.01 6.31 -9.32
CA GLN A 41 -19.82 7.31 -10.02
C GLN A 41 -19.15 7.84 -11.30
N ARG A 42 -17.83 7.84 -11.39
CA ARG A 42 -17.05 8.18 -12.59
C ARG A 42 -16.88 7.02 -13.57
N GLY A 43 -17.49 5.86 -13.28
CA GLY A 43 -17.50 4.70 -14.16
C GLY A 43 -16.37 3.69 -13.92
N PHE A 44 -15.56 3.84 -12.89
CA PHE A 44 -14.60 2.81 -12.49
C PHE A 44 -15.33 1.71 -11.74
N THR A 45 -15.38 0.52 -12.32
CA THR A 45 -16.08 -0.64 -11.75
C THR A 45 -15.14 -1.65 -11.11
N THR A 46 -13.82 -1.52 -11.36
CA THR A 46 -12.77 -2.33 -10.75
C THR A 46 -11.56 -1.45 -10.47
N VAL A 47 -10.99 -1.59 -9.28
CA VAL A 47 -9.82 -0.82 -8.85
C VAL A 47 -8.82 -1.74 -8.17
N ARG A 48 -7.54 -1.59 -8.50
CA ARG A 48 -6.43 -2.20 -7.78
C ARG A 48 -5.73 -1.13 -6.94
N ASP A 49 -5.91 -1.22 -5.61
CA ASP A 49 -5.21 -0.35 -4.68
C ASP A 49 -3.73 -0.75 -4.58
N ALA A 50 -2.85 0.21 -4.82
CA ALA A 50 -1.41 0.03 -4.84
C ALA A 50 -0.75 0.35 -3.49
N GLY A 51 -1.52 0.41 -2.42
CA GLY A 51 -1.02 0.57 -1.06
C GLY A 51 -1.96 1.37 -0.17
N GLY A 52 -2.15 0.85 1.03
CA GLY A 52 -2.94 1.46 2.08
C GLY A 52 -4.28 0.79 2.34
N ALA A 53 -5.04 0.45 1.31
CA ALA A 53 -6.28 -0.29 1.50
C ALA A 53 -6.01 -1.75 1.88
N ASP A 54 -6.75 -2.25 2.84
CA ASP A 54 -6.68 -3.61 3.39
C ASP A 54 -7.94 -4.44 3.05
N SER A 55 -7.95 -5.69 3.49
CA SER A 55 -9.08 -6.59 3.28
C SER A 55 -10.38 -6.12 3.95
N GLY A 56 -10.30 -5.26 4.96
CA GLY A 56 -11.47 -4.64 5.59
C GLY A 56 -12.18 -3.68 4.64
N HIS A 57 -11.42 -2.87 3.88
CA HIS A 57 -11.98 -1.97 2.87
C HIS A 57 -12.66 -2.75 1.75
N ARG A 58 -12.01 -3.83 1.25
CA ARG A 58 -12.62 -4.73 0.26
C ARG A 58 -13.91 -5.34 0.79
N SER A 59 -13.88 -5.90 1.99
CA SER A 59 -15.04 -6.51 2.64
C SER A 59 -16.19 -5.51 2.86
N ALA A 60 -15.86 -4.25 3.17
CA ALA A 60 -16.86 -3.21 3.35
C ALA A 60 -17.63 -2.90 2.04
N VAL A 61 -16.91 -2.83 0.91
CA VAL A 61 -17.55 -2.69 -0.41
C VAL A 61 -18.38 -3.93 -0.76
N GLU A 62 -17.83 -5.13 -0.59
CA GLU A 62 -18.51 -6.40 -0.88
C GLU A 62 -19.80 -6.57 -0.07
N LYS A 63 -19.82 -6.09 1.15
CA LYS A 63 -21.00 -6.12 2.06
C LYS A 63 -21.95 -4.93 1.85
N GLY A 64 -21.62 -4.00 0.94
CA GLY A 64 -22.44 -2.82 0.70
C GLY A 64 -22.49 -1.83 1.87
N LEU A 65 -21.46 -1.82 2.74
CA LEU A 65 -21.37 -0.83 3.83
C LEU A 65 -21.12 0.57 3.29
N PHE A 66 -20.43 0.68 2.15
CA PHE A 66 -20.40 1.87 1.30
C PHE A 66 -20.27 1.47 -0.17
N PRO A 67 -20.78 2.31 -1.10
CA PRO A 67 -20.66 2.05 -2.52
C PRO A 67 -19.20 2.09 -2.97
N GLY A 68 -18.84 1.25 -3.94
CA GLY A 68 -17.49 1.27 -4.50
C GLY A 68 -17.30 0.25 -5.61
N PRO A 69 -16.20 0.37 -6.37
CA PRO A 69 -15.81 -0.61 -7.38
C PRO A 69 -15.39 -1.93 -6.72
N ARG A 70 -15.31 -3.01 -7.51
CA ARG A 70 -14.60 -4.22 -7.08
C ARG A 70 -13.17 -3.84 -6.72
N LEU A 71 -12.74 -4.15 -5.49
CA LEU A 71 -11.48 -3.67 -4.94
C LEU A 71 -10.50 -4.84 -4.76
N PHE A 72 -9.30 -4.70 -5.35
CA PHE A 72 -8.13 -5.53 -5.07
C PHE A 72 -7.18 -4.73 -4.18
N VAL A 73 -6.69 -5.35 -3.11
CA VAL A 73 -5.94 -4.63 -2.06
C VAL A 73 -4.55 -5.22 -1.85
N SER A 74 -3.58 -4.35 -1.61
CA SER A 74 -2.20 -4.74 -1.31
C SER A 74 -1.83 -4.65 0.18
N GLY A 75 -2.69 -4.06 1.00
CA GLY A 75 -2.37 -3.83 2.40
C GLY A 75 -1.20 -2.86 2.57
N LYS A 76 -0.28 -3.18 3.48
CA LYS A 76 0.89 -2.34 3.74
C LYS A 76 1.93 -2.47 2.64
N ILE A 77 2.45 -1.33 2.21
CA ILE A 77 3.56 -1.26 1.25
C ILE A 77 4.85 -1.67 1.95
N LEU A 78 5.64 -2.55 1.35
CA LEU A 78 6.98 -2.87 1.87
C LEU A 78 7.97 -1.80 1.41
N SER A 79 8.71 -1.24 2.34
CA SER A 79 9.79 -0.27 2.10
C SER A 79 10.99 -0.56 2.98
N GLN A 80 12.17 -0.28 2.47
CA GLN A 80 13.38 -0.28 3.28
C GLN A 80 13.46 0.95 4.18
N THR A 81 14.32 0.93 5.19
CA THR A 81 14.66 2.10 6.01
C THR A 81 15.16 3.24 5.12
N GLY A 82 14.59 4.44 5.30
CA GLY A 82 14.90 5.62 4.50
C GLY A 82 14.43 5.55 3.05
N GLY A 83 13.63 4.55 2.69
CA GLY A 83 13.05 4.38 1.35
C GLY A 83 11.77 5.19 1.16
N HIS A 84 11.20 5.10 -0.05
CA HIS A 84 10.05 5.91 -0.48
C HIS A 84 8.79 5.73 0.39
N GLY A 85 8.63 4.56 1.01
CA GLY A 85 7.53 4.31 1.96
C GLY A 85 7.87 4.64 3.42
N ASP A 86 9.08 5.11 3.71
CA ASP A 86 9.48 5.53 5.06
C ASP A 86 9.23 7.03 5.23
N HIS A 87 8.05 7.36 5.71
CA HIS A 87 7.63 8.74 5.90
C HIS A 87 7.98 9.35 7.27
N ARG A 88 8.83 8.67 8.05
CA ARG A 88 9.30 9.23 9.33
C ARG A 88 10.05 10.53 9.09
N ALA A 89 9.86 11.50 9.98
CA ALA A 89 10.62 12.74 9.91
C ALA A 89 12.11 12.47 10.18
N ILE A 90 13.00 13.25 9.57
CA ILE A 90 14.46 13.13 9.76
C ILE A 90 14.85 13.25 11.26
N ALA A 91 14.10 14.05 12.02
CA ALA A 91 14.30 14.23 13.45
C ALA A 91 13.68 13.11 14.32
N ASP A 92 12.96 12.16 13.73
CA ASP A 92 12.40 11.03 14.46
C ASP A 92 13.47 9.95 14.64
N VAL A 93 14.09 9.99 15.82
CA VAL A 93 15.17 9.06 16.22
C VAL A 93 14.65 7.82 16.94
N CYS A 94 13.34 7.69 17.13
CA CYS A 94 12.76 6.50 17.73
C CYS A 94 12.79 5.34 16.73
N GLY A 95 13.56 4.28 17.08
CA GLY A 95 13.52 3.01 16.34
C GLY A 95 12.24 2.19 16.55
N CYS A 96 11.22 2.77 17.18
CA CYS A 96 9.93 2.13 17.32
C CYS A 96 9.32 1.96 15.92
N GLU A 97 8.86 0.77 15.62
CA GLU A 97 8.08 0.47 14.40
C GLU A 97 6.73 1.21 14.39
N THR A 98 6.74 2.49 14.69
CA THR A 98 5.57 3.34 14.53
C THR A 98 5.39 3.60 13.06
N VAL A 99 4.55 2.83 12.51
CA VAL A 99 3.98 2.92 11.19
C VAL A 99 3.66 4.37 10.88
N ALA A 100 4.51 5.02 10.13
CA ALA A 100 4.22 6.34 9.59
C ALA A 100 2.94 6.24 8.76
N GLY A 101 1.82 6.69 9.33
CA GLY A 101 0.55 6.77 8.64
C GLY A 101 -0.17 5.46 8.33
N GLY A 102 0.27 4.29 8.83
CA GLY A 102 -0.45 3.02 8.63
C GLY A 102 -0.29 2.36 7.26
N MET A 103 0.31 3.02 6.28
CA MET A 103 0.33 2.56 4.88
C MET A 103 1.51 1.66 4.52
N SER A 104 2.63 1.76 5.24
CA SER A 104 3.86 1.04 4.93
C SER A 104 4.31 0.17 6.10
N VAL A 105 5.12 -0.82 5.81
CA VAL A 105 5.93 -1.57 6.77
C VAL A 105 7.40 -1.44 6.37
N ILE A 106 8.24 -1.05 7.33
CA ILE A 106 9.68 -0.97 7.11
C ILE A 106 10.27 -2.34 7.40
N ALA A 107 10.95 -2.91 6.40
CA ALA A 107 11.54 -4.23 6.49
C ALA A 107 12.87 -4.26 5.72
N ASP A 108 13.95 -4.57 6.41
CA ASP A 108 15.30 -4.65 5.86
C ASP A 108 15.84 -6.07 6.03
N GLY A 109 16.44 -6.59 4.99
CA GLY A 109 17.01 -7.93 4.94
C GLY A 109 15.97 -9.02 4.60
N VAL A 110 16.47 -10.14 4.09
CA VAL A 110 15.69 -11.26 3.56
C VAL A 110 14.64 -11.77 4.56
N ASP A 111 15.01 -11.93 5.82
CA ASP A 111 14.08 -12.48 6.82
C ASP A 111 12.95 -11.52 7.15
N ALA A 112 13.25 -10.23 7.24
CA ALA A 112 12.25 -9.21 7.55
C ALA A 112 11.26 -9.02 6.39
N VAL A 113 11.73 -8.99 5.15
CA VAL A 113 10.84 -8.86 3.98
C VAL A 113 9.96 -10.09 3.80
N ARG A 114 10.47 -11.31 4.03
CA ARG A 114 9.64 -12.54 4.02
C ARG A 114 8.55 -12.49 5.09
N LYS A 115 8.90 -12.05 6.31
CA LYS A 115 7.93 -11.88 7.40
C LYS A 115 6.84 -10.88 7.00
N ALA A 116 7.22 -9.74 6.40
CA ALA A 116 6.27 -8.70 5.98
C ALA A 116 5.32 -9.20 4.88
N VAL A 117 5.82 -9.98 3.91
CA VAL A 117 4.98 -10.63 2.89
C VAL A 117 3.96 -11.57 3.54
N ARG A 118 4.42 -12.45 4.43
CA ARG A 118 3.53 -13.41 5.14
C ARG A 118 2.46 -12.71 5.95
N GLU A 119 2.80 -11.61 6.59
CA GLU A 119 1.85 -10.82 7.38
C GLU A 119 0.78 -10.17 6.49
N ASN A 120 1.16 -9.57 5.36
CA ASN A 120 0.20 -9.05 4.39
C ASN A 120 -0.72 -10.17 3.86
N VAL A 121 -0.14 -11.33 3.50
CA VAL A 121 -0.93 -12.49 3.04
C VAL A 121 -1.88 -12.99 4.13
N ARG A 122 -1.43 -13.08 5.38
CA ARG A 122 -2.28 -13.43 6.54
C ARG A 122 -3.45 -12.48 6.69
N GLN A 123 -3.25 -11.19 6.38
CA GLN A 123 -4.29 -10.16 6.40
C GLN A 123 -5.20 -10.19 5.16
N GLY A 124 -4.98 -11.10 4.23
CA GLY A 124 -5.87 -11.36 3.11
C GLY A 124 -5.72 -10.42 1.93
N VAL A 125 -4.50 -9.95 1.64
CA VAL A 125 -4.24 -9.11 0.45
C VAL A 125 -4.33 -9.91 -0.85
N ASP A 126 -4.55 -9.20 -1.96
CA ASP A 126 -4.62 -9.78 -3.31
C ASP A 126 -3.26 -9.77 -4.00
N GLN A 127 -2.42 -8.79 -3.70
CA GLN A 127 -1.06 -8.62 -4.22
C GLN A 127 -0.13 -8.00 -3.16
N ILE A 128 1.17 -8.07 -3.42
CA ILE A 128 2.19 -7.40 -2.60
C ILE A 128 2.66 -6.13 -3.33
N LYS A 129 2.74 -5.02 -2.60
CA LYS A 129 3.34 -3.77 -3.12
C LYS A 129 4.66 -3.51 -2.43
N ILE A 130 5.68 -3.19 -3.24
CA ILE A 130 7.01 -2.76 -2.76
C ILE A 130 7.37 -1.39 -3.31
N MET A 131 8.30 -0.72 -2.64
CA MET A 131 9.04 0.42 -3.17
C MET A 131 10.36 -0.10 -3.74
N GLY A 132 10.48 -0.13 -5.08
CA GLY A 132 11.68 -0.58 -5.80
C GLY A 132 12.56 0.58 -6.26
N GLY A 133 12.02 1.79 -6.28
CA GLY A 133 12.71 3.03 -6.61
C GLY A 133 12.35 4.16 -5.65
N GLY A 134 13.10 5.24 -5.72
CA GLY A 134 12.83 6.46 -4.97
C GLY A 134 11.67 7.25 -5.55
N GLY A 135 11.20 8.27 -4.83
CA GLY A 135 10.07 9.09 -5.23
C GLY A 135 10.17 10.55 -4.76
N VAL A 136 9.18 11.34 -5.17
CA VAL A 136 9.15 12.79 -4.87
C VAL A 136 8.59 13.10 -3.50
N ALA A 137 7.73 12.22 -2.96
CA ALA A 137 6.96 12.51 -1.75
C ALA A 137 7.67 12.17 -0.44
N SER A 138 8.75 11.41 -0.48
CA SER A 138 9.51 10.98 0.69
C SER A 138 10.62 11.96 1.06
N PRO A 139 10.94 12.11 2.37
CA PRO A 139 11.92 13.10 2.80
C PRO A 139 13.38 12.66 2.62
N GLY A 140 13.66 11.36 2.50
CA GLY A 140 15.00 10.79 2.63
C GLY A 140 15.60 10.20 1.36
N ASP A 141 14.82 9.97 0.31
CA ASP A 141 15.28 9.32 -0.91
C ASP A 141 15.27 10.26 -2.13
N LYS A 142 15.94 9.83 -3.19
CA LYS A 142 15.94 10.52 -4.48
C LYS A 142 15.41 9.59 -5.56
N LEU A 143 14.78 10.14 -6.60
CA LEU A 143 14.23 9.39 -7.73
C LEU A 143 15.17 8.34 -8.32
N ILE A 144 16.47 8.65 -8.36
CA ILE A 144 17.49 7.78 -8.94
C ILE A 144 17.99 6.67 -8.00
N HIS A 145 17.55 6.65 -6.75
CA HIS A 145 18.00 5.65 -5.78
C HIS A 145 17.23 4.34 -5.97
N PRO A 146 17.87 3.24 -6.35
CA PRO A 146 17.27 1.93 -6.27
C PRO A 146 16.99 1.61 -4.79
N GLN A 147 15.90 0.90 -4.55
CA GLN A 147 15.51 0.45 -3.23
C GLN A 147 15.42 -1.07 -3.22
N TYR A 148 15.71 -1.64 -2.06
CA TYR A 148 15.96 -3.06 -1.88
C TYR A 148 17.13 -3.59 -2.71
N SER A 149 17.89 -4.50 -2.13
CA SER A 149 18.88 -5.30 -2.84
C SER A 149 18.20 -6.41 -3.67
N LEU A 150 18.92 -7.00 -4.60
CA LEU A 150 18.36 -8.06 -5.44
C LEU A 150 17.91 -9.28 -4.63
N ASP A 151 18.66 -9.67 -3.61
CA ASP A 151 18.33 -10.80 -2.73
C ASP A 151 17.05 -10.53 -1.91
N GLU A 152 16.80 -9.30 -1.51
CA GLU A 152 15.55 -8.90 -0.85
C GLU A 152 14.37 -8.96 -1.83
N ILE A 153 14.54 -8.44 -3.05
CA ILE A 153 13.50 -8.48 -4.09
C ILE A 153 13.18 -9.95 -4.46
N GLU A 154 14.20 -10.78 -4.66
CA GLU A 154 14.02 -12.20 -4.95
C GLU A 154 13.28 -12.91 -3.81
N ALA A 155 13.62 -12.61 -2.56
CA ALA A 155 12.95 -13.16 -1.39
C ALA A 155 11.47 -12.74 -1.31
N ILE A 156 11.16 -11.47 -1.62
CA ILE A 156 9.77 -10.98 -1.67
C ILE A 156 8.98 -11.70 -2.76
N VAL A 157 9.54 -11.82 -3.96
CA VAL A 157 8.87 -12.46 -5.11
C VAL A 157 8.67 -13.95 -4.86
N ASP A 158 9.68 -14.66 -4.35
CA ASP A 158 9.59 -16.08 -4.00
C ASP A 158 8.48 -16.32 -2.96
N GLU A 159 8.48 -15.53 -1.88
CA GLU A 159 7.50 -15.71 -0.81
C GLU A 159 6.07 -15.38 -1.27
N ALA A 160 5.91 -14.31 -2.04
CA ALA A 160 4.61 -13.94 -2.61
C ALA A 160 4.08 -15.03 -3.55
N THR A 161 4.94 -15.54 -4.44
CA THR A 161 4.59 -16.60 -5.41
C THR A 161 4.16 -17.88 -4.70
N ARG A 162 4.86 -18.31 -3.66
CA ARG A 162 4.49 -19.47 -2.82
C ARG A 162 3.09 -19.33 -2.21
N CYS A 163 2.68 -18.09 -1.94
CA CYS A 163 1.36 -17.77 -1.40
C CYS A 163 0.32 -17.48 -2.49
N GLY A 164 0.64 -17.69 -3.76
CA GLY A 164 -0.25 -17.40 -4.89
C GLY A 164 -0.53 -15.92 -5.09
N ARG A 165 0.44 -15.04 -4.73
CA ARG A 165 0.36 -13.59 -4.92
C ARG A 165 1.46 -13.13 -5.87
N TYR A 166 1.19 -12.03 -6.58
CA TYR A 166 2.21 -11.36 -7.39
C TYR A 166 2.71 -10.10 -6.68
N VAL A 167 3.85 -9.61 -7.13
CA VAL A 167 4.46 -8.38 -6.61
C VAL A 167 4.30 -7.27 -7.64
N MET A 168 3.95 -6.08 -7.17
CA MET A 168 3.97 -4.83 -7.94
C MET A 168 4.93 -3.86 -7.29
N ALA A 169 5.69 -3.10 -8.10
CA ALA A 169 6.71 -2.17 -7.63
C ALA A 169 6.36 -0.72 -7.98
N HIS A 170 6.77 0.20 -7.11
CA HIS A 170 7.05 1.60 -7.46
C HIS A 170 8.47 1.66 -8.00
N ILE A 171 8.67 2.28 -9.16
CA ILE A 171 9.96 2.44 -9.84
C ILE A 171 10.05 3.83 -10.45
#